data_929baaac8ac3e2ce4f1f4da04ef82b26
#
_entry.id   929baaac8ac3e2ce4f1f4da04ef82b26
#
_cell.length_a   1.000
_cell.length_b   1.000
_cell.length_c   1.000
_cell.angle_alpha   90.00
_cell.angle_beta   90.00
_cell.angle_gamma   90.00
#
_symmetry.space_group_name_H-M   'P 1'
#
loop_
_entity.id
_entity.type
_entity.pdbx_description
1 polymer ?
#
loop_
_entity_poly.entity_id
_entity_poly.type
_entity_poly.pdbx_seq_one_letter_code
_entity_poly.pdbx_strand_id
1 'polypeptide(L)'
;MKLGVFTPVFGNRTLDQVLKKMRSLPGVSAIELATGGWPGSAHVDVNGLLASPHKAEEFLSQIRDSGLSISSLSCHGNPLHPDKALAREYDEAFRKSVRLAEMLKVQVVVTFSGCPGDNDQATCPNWITCPWPPEFLETLEWQWDKKVLPYWQEAGKFAANHGVKVAIEAHPGFVVYNAETALKLRAAAGKSIGVNFDPSHLFWQGVDIPASIRALGHSIFHVHAKDSALDRENIARNGVLDAKTYRQMADRSWLFRTVGWGHGELVWKEIVSALRMVGYDYVISIEHEDALASVDEGLESAAKFLTGIVLKEPPTEPWWT
;
A
#
# COMPACT_ATOMS: atom_id res chain seq x y z
N MET A 1 5.58 -7.74 -15.50
CA MET A 1 5.50 -7.38 -14.05
C MET A 1 6.57 -8.14 -13.26
N LYS A 2 7.05 -7.60 -12.15
CA LYS A 2 8.04 -8.22 -11.23
C LYS A 2 7.38 -8.55 -9.89
N LEU A 3 7.94 -9.52 -9.16
CA LEU A 3 7.56 -9.74 -7.76
C LEU A 3 8.51 -8.99 -6.82
N GLY A 4 7.92 -8.35 -5.83
CA GLY A 4 8.60 -7.72 -4.71
C GLY A 4 8.08 -8.23 -3.36
N VAL A 5 8.69 -7.75 -2.29
CA VAL A 5 8.24 -8.02 -0.91
C VAL A 5 8.35 -6.74 -0.09
N PHE A 6 7.32 -6.45 0.69
CA PHE A 6 7.31 -5.38 1.68
C PHE A 6 8.06 -5.84 2.94
N THR A 7 9.15 -5.17 3.26
CA THR A 7 10.16 -5.69 4.21
C THR A 7 9.90 -5.47 5.71
N PRO A 8 8.98 -4.63 6.20
CA PRO A 8 8.76 -4.43 7.64
C PRO A 8 8.45 -5.70 8.44
N VAL A 9 7.89 -6.70 7.79
CA VAL A 9 7.64 -8.03 8.38
C VAL A 9 8.91 -8.67 8.98
N PHE A 10 10.08 -8.21 8.56
CA PHE A 10 11.39 -8.62 9.06
C PHE A 10 12.06 -7.59 9.99
N GLY A 11 11.30 -6.78 10.70
CA GLY A 11 11.83 -5.71 11.55
C GLY A 11 12.87 -6.14 12.61
N ASN A 12 12.96 -7.42 12.90
CA ASN A 12 13.96 -8.04 13.79
C ASN A 12 15.21 -8.59 13.07
N ARG A 13 15.33 -8.43 11.75
CA ARG A 13 16.47 -8.88 10.93
C ARG A 13 17.25 -7.68 10.41
N THR A 14 18.54 -7.86 10.17
CA THR A 14 19.36 -6.85 9.48
C THR A 14 19.00 -6.81 7.99
N LEU A 15 19.35 -5.70 7.30
CA LEU A 15 19.15 -5.59 5.85
C LEU A 15 19.82 -6.75 5.09
N ASP A 16 21.05 -7.13 5.43
CA ASP A 16 21.75 -8.26 4.80
C ASP A 16 20.97 -9.58 4.93
N GLN A 17 20.41 -9.84 6.11
CA GLN A 17 19.59 -11.01 6.34
C GLN A 17 18.30 -10.98 5.49
N VAL A 18 17.69 -9.80 5.37
CA VAL A 18 16.51 -9.60 4.52
C VAL A 18 16.87 -9.82 3.04
N LEU A 19 17.93 -9.19 2.53
CA LEU A 19 18.38 -9.36 1.15
C LEU A 19 18.68 -10.83 0.82
N LYS A 20 19.34 -11.53 1.74
CA LYS A 20 19.59 -12.98 1.59
C LYS A 20 18.28 -13.78 1.53
N LYS A 21 17.30 -13.48 2.39
CA LYS A 21 15.98 -14.13 2.36
C LYS A 21 15.26 -13.85 1.05
N MET A 22 15.23 -12.60 0.58
CA MET A 22 14.56 -12.24 -0.68
C MET A 22 15.12 -13.03 -1.87
N ARG A 23 16.43 -13.19 -1.95
CA ARG A 23 17.08 -13.99 -3.00
C ARG A 23 16.70 -15.47 -2.97
N SER A 24 16.31 -16.02 -1.82
CA SER A 24 15.86 -17.40 -1.70
C SER A 24 14.40 -17.62 -2.09
N LEU A 25 13.61 -16.54 -2.21
CA LEU A 25 12.20 -16.62 -2.59
C LEU A 25 12.05 -16.72 -4.12
N PRO A 26 11.23 -17.65 -4.63
CA PRO A 26 11.09 -17.85 -6.07
C PRO A 26 10.51 -16.60 -6.76
N GLY A 27 11.15 -16.16 -7.82
CA GLY A 27 10.69 -15.06 -8.68
C GLY A 27 10.77 -13.66 -8.09
N VAL A 28 11.18 -13.50 -6.83
CA VAL A 28 11.34 -12.19 -6.18
C VAL A 28 12.59 -11.49 -6.74
N SER A 29 12.41 -10.25 -7.20
CA SER A 29 13.46 -9.43 -7.80
C SER A 29 13.40 -7.95 -7.35
N ALA A 30 12.47 -7.63 -6.46
CA ALA A 30 12.33 -6.28 -5.91
C ALA A 30 12.05 -6.32 -4.40
N ILE A 31 12.33 -5.21 -3.74
CA ILE A 31 11.97 -4.97 -2.34
C ILE A 31 11.27 -3.64 -2.21
N GLU A 32 10.32 -3.58 -1.32
CA GLU A 32 9.68 -2.37 -0.84
C GLU A 32 10.18 -2.09 0.57
N LEU A 33 10.69 -0.88 0.80
CA LEU A 33 11.38 -0.52 2.03
C LEU A 33 10.55 0.47 2.85
N ALA A 34 10.35 0.19 4.13
CA ALA A 34 9.75 1.14 5.04
C ALA A 34 10.74 2.25 5.42
N THR A 35 10.24 3.50 5.43
CA THR A 35 11.03 4.72 5.68
C THR A 35 10.39 5.64 6.72
N GLY A 36 9.39 5.17 7.44
CA GLY A 36 8.72 5.89 8.53
C GLY A 36 7.26 5.49 8.70
N GLY A 37 6.54 6.18 9.57
CA GLY A 37 5.17 5.87 9.91
C GLY A 37 5.02 4.58 10.73
N TRP A 38 3.88 3.91 10.62
CA TRP A 38 3.62 2.66 11.35
C TRP A 38 4.58 1.52 11.00
N PRO A 39 5.03 1.35 9.73
CA PRO A 39 6.00 0.31 9.40
C PRO A 39 7.40 0.55 9.97
N GLY A 40 7.66 1.76 10.47
CA GLY A 40 9.01 2.14 10.93
C GLY A 40 10.03 2.28 9.81
N SER A 41 11.31 2.10 10.13
CA SER A 41 12.41 2.19 9.16
C SER A 41 13.58 1.25 9.53
N ALA A 42 13.26 0.04 9.97
CA ALA A 42 14.24 -0.91 10.52
C ALA A 42 15.42 -1.22 9.58
N HIS A 43 15.21 -1.14 8.27
CA HIS A 43 16.21 -1.48 7.25
C HIS A 43 16.80 -0.25 6.55
N VAL A 44 16.37 0.98 6.92
CA VAL A 44 16.77 2.23 6.26
C VAL A 44 17.09 3.30 7.29
N ASP A 45 18.34 3.72 7.38
CA ASP A 45 18.72 4.92 8.12
C ASP A 45 18.40 6.18 7.29
N VAL A 46 17.12 6.56 7.30
CA VAL A 46 16.61 7.68 6.48
C VAL A 46 17.41 8.97 6.69
N ASN A 47 17.71 9.32 7.93
CA ASN A 47 18.43 10.57 8.23
C ASN A 47 19.89 10.48 7.78
N GLY A 48 20.57 9.35 8.02
CA GLY A 48 21.95 9.13 7.60
C GLY A 48 22.11 9.13 6.08
N LEU A 49 21.17 8.53 5.36
CA LEU A 49 21.17 8.53 3.88
C LEU A 49 20.92 9.93 3.32
N LEU A 50 19.93 10.67 3.84
CA LEU A 50 19.66 12.04 3.42
C LEU A 50 20.83 13.00 3.68
N ALA A 51 21.61 12.74 4.72
CA ALA A 51 22.77 13.56 5.08
C ALA A 51 24.02 13.26 4.24
N SER A 52 24.08 12.13 3.52
CA SER A 52 25.28 11.68 2.80
C SER A 52 24.98 10.99 1.48
N PRO A 53 25.19 11.67 0.33
CA PRO A 53 25.07 11.03 -0.98
C PRO A 53 25.95 9.78 -1.14
N HIS A 54 27.11 9.74 -0.50
CA HIS A 54 27.99 8.58 -0.51
C HIS A 54 27.34 7.36 0.15
N LYS A 55 26.77 7.53 1.35
CA LYS A 55 26.02 6.45 2.03
C LYS A 55 24.81 6.00 1.24
N ALA A 56 24.12 6.92 0.56
CA ALA A 56 23.00 6.58 -0.31
C ALA A 56 23.44 5.71 -1.49
N GLU A 57 24.58 6.00 -2.11
CA GLU A 57 25.12 5.17 -3.21
C GLU A 57 25.61 3.79 -2.70
N GLU A 58 26.27 3.73 -1.53
CA GLU A 58 26.64 2.45 -0.91
C GLU A 58 25.40 1.58 -0.62
N PHE A 59 24.35 2.18 -0.06
CA PHE A 59 23.09 1.51 0.19
C PHE A 59 22.44 0.97 -1.09
N LEU A 60 22.40 1.78 -2.17
CA LEU A 60 21.92 1.33 -3.47
C LEU A 60 22.77 0.21 -4.04
N SER A 61 24.09 0.29 -3.92
CA SER A 61 25.00 -0.76 -4.39
C SER A 61 24.77 -2.07 -3.66
N GLN A 62 24.63 -2.04 -2.32
CA GLN A 62 24.33 -3.23 -1.52
C GLN A 62 23.07 -3.96 -2.01
N ILE A 63 22.00 -3.21 -2.31
CA ILE A 63 20.75 -3.78 -2.83
C ILE A 63 20.94 -4.33 -4.24
N ARG A 64 21.55 -3.55 -5.14
CA ARG A 64 21.79 -3.94 -6.53
C ARG A 64 22.71 -5.17 -6.61
N ASP A 65 23.77 -5.22 -5.82
CA ASP A 65 24.72 -6.33 -5.80
C ASP A 65 24.08 -7.61 -5.23
N SER A 66 23.01 -7.48 -4.48
CA SER A 66 22.14 -8.61 -4.09
C SER A 66 21.24 -9.10 -5.24
N GLY A 67 21.24 -8.47 -6.41
CA GLY A 67 20.37 -8.80 -7.55
C GLY A 67 18.93 -8.30 -7.40
N LEU A 68 18.68 -7.35 -6.48
CA LEU A 68 17.37 -6.80 -6.21
C LEU A 68 17.27 -5.32 -6.63
N SER A 69 16.05 -4.85 -6.83
CA SER A 69 15.75 -3.43 -7.04
C SER A 69 14.78 -2.91 -5.96
N ILE A 70 14.81 -1.62 -5.68
CA ILE A 70 13.81 -1.00 -4.81
C ILE A 70 12.58 -0.67 -5.66
N SER A 71 11.40 -1.19 -5.27
CA SER A 71 10.13 -0.88 -5.95
C SER A 71 9.52 0.42 -5.46
N SER A 72 9.54 0.65 -4.16
CA SER A 72 8.94 1.81 -3.51
C SER A 72 9.56 2.04 -2.14
N LEU A 73 9.39 3.25 -1.65
CA LEU A 73 9.59 3.57 -0.24
C LEU A 73 8.22 3.75 0.41
N SER A 74 8.03 3.21 1.61
CA SER A 74 6.72 3.18 2.26
C SER A 74 6.76 3.85 3.62
N CYS A 75 5.85 4.79 3.84
CA CYS A 75 5.75 5.58 5.07
C CYS A 75 4.28 5.73 5.51
N HIS A 76 3.57 4.59 5.61
CA HIS A 76 2.19 4.55 6.02
C HIS A 76 1.98 5.29 7.35
N GLY A 77 1.11 6.29 7.34
CA GLY A 77 0.85 7.12 8.51
C GLY A 77 -0.41 7.97 8.33
N ASN A 78 -0.74 8.76 9.34
CA ASN A 78 -1.88 9.67 9.31
C ASN A 78 -1.43 11.14 9.41
N PRO A 79 -1.03 11.79 8.31
CA PRO A 79 -0.62 13.21 8.34
C PRO A 79 -1.77 14.17 8.64
N LEU A 80 -3.01 13.67 8.68
CA LEU A 80 -4.22 14.41 9.02
C LEU A 80 -4.73 14.07 10.44
N HIS A 81 -3.90 13.40 11.25
CA HIS A 81 -4.29 13.00 12.60
C HIS A 81 -4.72 14.24 13.43
N PRO A 82 -5.82 14.15 14.20
CA PRO A 82 -6.27 15.25 15.06
C PRO A 82 -5.21 15.71 16.06
N ASP A 83 -4.44 14.76 16.63
CA ASP A 83 -3.24 15.12 17.40
C ASP A 83 -2.19 15.71 16.45
N LYS A 84 -1.93 17.01 16.65
CA LYS A 84 -1.00 17.79 15.80
C LYS A 84 0.46 17.35 15.91
N ALA A 85 0.87 16.69 16.99
CA ALA A 85 2.22 16.18 17.13
C ALA A 85 2.40 14.94 16.26
N LEU A 86 1.44 14.00 16.32
CA LEU A 86 1.41 12.82 15.46
C LEU A 86 1.26 13.20 13.97
N ALA A 87 0.38 14.16 13.66
CA ALA A 87 0.24 14.64 12.29
C ALA A 87 1.55 15.17 11.70
N ARG A 88 2.30 15.98 12.48
CA ARG A 88 3.62 16.47 12.07
C ARG A 88 4.64 15.36 11.90
N GLU A 89 4.68 14.40 12.81
CA GLU A 89 5.57 13.24 12.71
C GLU A 89 5.36 12.47 11.41
N TYR A 90 4.11 12.19 11.06
CA TYR A 90 3.77 11.49 9.81
C TYR A 90 4.03 12.33 8.56
N ASP A 91 3.76 13.65 8.58
CA ASP A 91 4.11 14.55 7.48
C ASP A 91 5.63 14.63 7.28
N GLU A 92 6.40 14.73 8.36
CA GLU A 92 7.87 14.71 8.29
C GLU A 92 8.39 13.39 7.72
N ALA A 93 7.85 12.25 8.13
CA ALA A 93 8.19 10.94 7.58
C ALA A 93 7.91 10.89 6.08
N PHE A 94 6.74 11.35 5.65
CA PHE A 94 6.37 11.45 4.24
C PHE A 94 7.34 12.33 3.45
N ARG A 95 7.63 13.55 3.92
CA ARG A 95 8.54 14.48 3.23
C ARG A 95 9.96 13.95 3.16
N LYS A 96 10.46 13.31 4.22
CA LYS A 96 11.75 12.61 4.20
C LYS A 96 11.77 11.47 3.20
N SER A 97 10.71 10.67 3.15
CA SER A 97 10.59 9.56 2.19
C SER A 97 10.59 10.03 0.75
N VAL A 98 9.91 11.15 0.44
CA VAL A 98 9.93 11.75 -0.91
C VAL A 98 11.34 12.22 -1.29
N ARG A 99 12.04 12.94 -0.40
CA ARG A 99 13.42 13.38 -0.67
C ARG A 99 14.38 12.20 -0.84
N LEU A 100 14.20 11.17 -0.01
CA LEU A 100 15.01 9.96 -0.11
C LEU A 100 14.71 9.21 -1.42
N ALA A 101 13.45 9.15 -1.84
CA ALA A 101 13.05 8.55 -3.11
C ALA A 101 13.71 9.24 -4.32
N GLU A 102 13.73 10.58 -4.33
CA GLU A 102 14.48 11.36 -5.33
C GLU A 102 15.97 11.01 -5.32
N MET A 103 16.62 11.03 -4.14
CA MET A 103 18.04 10.71 -3.98
C MET A 103 18.39 9.30 -4.44
N LEU A 104 17.57 8.31 -4.10
CA LEU A 104 17.73 6.90 -4.46
C LEU A 104 17.19 6.57 -5.86
N LYS A 105 16.62 7.55 -6.59
CA LYS A 105 15.96 7.37 -7.90
C LYS A 105 14.83 6.34 -7.86
N VAL A 106 14.15 6.23 -6.72
CA VAL A 106 12.94 5.44 -6.53
C VAL A 106 11.74 6.27 -6.97
N GLN A 107 10.91 5.74 -7.87
CA GLN A 107 9.84 6.53 -8.48
C GLN A 107 8.59 6.68 -7.61
N VAL A 108 8.38 5.78 -6.63
CA VAL A 108 7.12 5.65 -5.90
C VAL A 108 7.35 5.72 -4.40
N VAL A 109 6.53 6.54 -3.73
CA VAL A 109 6.35 6.53 -2.27
C VAL A 109 4.93 6.06 -1.96
N VAL A 110 4.81 5.04 -1.13
CA VAL A 110 3.52 4.48 -0.67
C VAL A 110 3.17 5.06 0.69
N THR A 111 1.90 5.45 0.88
CA THR A 111 1.40 5.96 2.16
C THR A 111 -0.13 5.87 2.24
N PHE A 112 -0.71 6.21 3.40
CA PHE A 112 -2.16 6.36 3.56
C PHE A 112 -2.61 7.80 3.32
N SER A 113 -3.90 7.97 3.00
CA SER A 113 -4.50 9.30 2.80
C SER A 113 -4.63 10.14 4.07
N GLY A 114 -4.54 9.50 5.22
CA GLY A 114 -4.90 10.09 6.49
C GLY A 114 -6.41 10.05 6.75
N CYS A 115 -6.78 10.32 8.02
CA CYS A 115 -8.15 10.46 8.48
C CYS A 115 -8.19 11.55 9.55
N PRO A 116 -8.90 12.67 9.31
CA PRO A 116 -9.11 13.71 10.32
C PRO A 116 -10.09 13.27 11.42
N GLY A 117 -10.24 14.10 12.44
CA GLY A 117 -11.36 13.99 13.37
C GLY A 117 -12.67 14.56 12.79
N ASP A 118 -13.65 14.77 13.64
CA ASP A 118 -14.95 15.36 13.31
C ASP A 118 -14.98 16.89 13.43
N ASN A 119 -13.97 17.48 14.08
CA ASN A 119 -13.82 18.93 14.26
C ASN A 119 -12.36 19.30 14.61
N ASP A 120 -12.08 20.60 14.77
CA ASP A 120 -10.73 21.11 15.05
C ASP A 120 -10.23 20.80 16.48
N GLN A 121 -11.10 20.40 17.41
CA GLN A 121 -10.78 20.03 18.78
C GLN A 121 -10.74 18.48 18.96
N ALA A 122 -11.02 17.72 17.92
CA ALA A 122 -10.97 16.27 17.99
C ALA A 122 -9.57 15.77 18.42
N THR A 123 -9.54 14.67 19.13
CA THR A 123 -8.31 14.00 19.59
C THR A 123 -8.07 12.65 18.88
N CYS A 124 -9.11 12.11 18.25
CA CYS A 124 -9.08 10.84 17.53
C CYS A 124 -9.58 10.99 16.10
N PRO A 125 -9.08 10.19 15.15
CA PRO A 125 -9.64 10.12 13.81
C PRO A 125 -11.08 9.66 13.81
N ASN A 126 -11.88 10.15 12.86
CA ASN A 126 -13.27 9.73 12.66
C ASN A 126 -13.48 9.29 11.21
N TRP A 127 -13.55 7.98 11.01
CA TRP A 127 -13.79 7.39 9.68
C TRP A 127 -15.29 7.25 9.41
N ILE A 128 -15.79 8.05 8.45
CA ILE A 128 -17.22 8.13 8.14
C ILE A 128 -17.51 7.31 6.89
N THR A 129 -18.39 6.30 7.05
CA THR A 129 -18.83 5.40 5.98
C THR A 129 -20.35 5.21 5.96
N CYS A 130 -21.07 5.99 6.76
CA CYS A 130 -22.53 5.99 6.80
C CYS A 130 -23.06 7.41 6.59
N PRO A 131 -24.07 7.62 5.70
CA PRO A 131 -24.58 8.95 5.39
C PRO A 131 -25.60 9.50 6.41
N TRP A 132 -25.96 8.70 7.39
CA TRP A 132 -26.97 9.07 8.39
C TRP A 132 -26.49 8.69 9.80
N PRO A 133 -26.73 9.51 10.83
CA PRO A 133 -27.47 10.79 10.83
C PRO A 133 -26.79 11.90 9.98
N PRO A 134 -27.53 12.98 9.63
CA PRO A 134 -27.05 14.02 8.71
C PRO A 134 -25.70 14.64 9.08
N GLU A 135 -25.39 14.73 10.36
CA GLU A 135 -24.13 15.28 10.88
C GLU A 135 -22.90 14.53 10.35
N PHE A 136 -23.05 13.25 9.93
CA PHE A 136 -21.98 12.49 9.34
C PHE A 136 -21.59 13.01 7.97
N LEU A 137 -22.56 13.41 7.14
CA LEU A 137 -22.27 14.02 5.84
C LEU A 137 -21.65 15.41 5.98
N GLU A 138 -22.14 16.23 6.92
CA GLU A 138 -21.56 17.55 7.19
C GLU A 138 -20.09 17.42 7.65
N THR A 139 -19.82 16.46 8.53
CA THR A 139 -18.47 16.16 9.00
C THR A 139 -17.59 15.64 7.85
N LEU A 140 -18.11 14.73 7.03
CA LEU A 140 -17.37 14.20 5.87
C LEU A 140 -17.00 15.28 4.87
N GLU A 141 -17.92 16.22 4.55
CA GLU A 141 -17.67 17.36 3.70
C GLU A 141 -16.58 18.26 4.30
N TRP A 142 -16.70 18.60 5.60
CA TRP A 142 -15.67 19.35 6.31
C TRP A 142 -14.31 18.66 6.29
N GLN A 143 -14.24 17.34 6.52
CA GLN A 143 -13.00 16.57 6.45
C GLN A 143 -12.33 16.71 5.10
N TRP A 144 -13.10 16.51 4.01
CA TRP A 144 -12.56 16.63 2.64
C TRP A 144 -12.14 18.06 2.33
N ASP A 145 -12.99 19.04 2.53
CA ASP A 145 -12.77 20.42 2.06
C ASP A 145 -11.77 21.19 2.90
N LYS A 146 -11.72 20.92 4.21
CA LYS A 146 -10.89 21.70 5.14
C LYS A 146 -9.60 21.01 5.55
N LYS A 147 -9.50 19.70 5.38
CA LYS A 147 -8.33 18.92 5.82
C LYS A 147 -7.66 18.16 4.68
N VAL A 148 -8.40 17.30 3.99
CA VAL A 148 -7.86 16.35 3.04
C VAL A 148 -7.35 17.05 1.79
N LEU A 149 -8.20 17.81 1.11
CA LEU A 149 -7.84 18.46 -0.16
C LEU A 149 -6.73 19.50 0.00
N PRO A 150 -6.76 20.42 0.99
CA PRO A 150 -5.67 21.37 1.18
C PRO A 150 -4.32 20.70 1.43
N TYR A 151 -4.29 19.66 2.26
CA TYR A 151 -3.06 18.93 2.55
C TYR A 151 -2.51 18.25 1.29
N TRP A 152 -3.34 17.46 0.59
CA TRP A 152 -2.86 16.67 -0.54
C TRP A 152 -2.57 17.48 -1.78
N GLN A 153 -3.19 18.65 -1.95
CA GLN A 153 -2.81 19.61 -3.00
C GLN A 153 -1.38 20.12 -2.80
N GLU A 154 -0.98 20.39 -1.56
CA GLU A 154 0.37 20.83 -1.23
C GLU A 154 1.35 19.65 -1.27
N ALA A 155 1.04 18.53 -0.64
CA ALA A 155 1.86 17.33 -0.60
C ALA A 155 2.06 16.72 -2.00
N GLY A 156 1.03 16.75 -2.86
CA GLY A 156 1.13 16.30 -4.25
C GLY A 156 2.05 17.19 -5.09
N LYS A 157 1.98 18.53 -4.92
CA LYS A 157 2.93 19.46 -5.57
C LYS A 157 4.36 19.23 -5.07
N PHE A 158 4.53 19.04 -3.77
CA PHE A 158 5.83 18.73 -3.19
C PHE A 158 6.44 17.48 -3.82
N ALA A 159 5.70 16.37 -3.88
CA ALA A 159 6.17 15.13 -4.51
C ALA A 159 6.47 15.32 -6.00
N ALA A 160 5.61 16.04 -6.74
CA ALA A 160 5.82 16.35 -8.15
C ALA A 160 7.13 17.13 -8.40
N ASN A 161 7.44 18.10 -7.54
CA ASN A 161 8.68 18.87 -7.63
C ASN A 161 9.95 18.04 -7.43
N HIS A 162 9.84 16.91 -6.72
CA HIS A 162 10.90 15.92 -6.54
C HIS A 162 10.86 14.78 -7.58
N GLY A 163 9.97 14.85 -8.57
CA GLY A 163 9.81 13.80 -9.59
C GLY A 163 9.25 12.46 -9.04
N VAL A 164 8.62 12.47 -7.87
CA VAL A 164 8.13 11.30 -7.16
C VAL A 164 6.62 11.15 -7.31
N LYS A 165 6.17 9.92 -7.55
CA LYS A 165 4.76 9.54 -7.53
C LYS A 165 4.37 9.08 -6.12
N VAL A 166 3.23 9.53 -5.64
CA VAL A 166 2.66 9.10 -4.35
C VAL A 166 1.55 8.10 -4.62
N ALA A 167 1.74 6.89 -4.15
CA ALA A 167 0.76 5.81 -4.23
C ALA A 167 -0.01 5.72 -2.91
N ILE A 168 -1.22 6.26 -2.89
CA ILE A 168 -2.12 6.19 -1.72
C ILE A 168 -2.73 4.81 -1.66
N GLU A 169 -2.55 4.11 -0.56
CA GLU A 169 -3.23 2.85 -0.31
C GLU A 169 -4.66 3.11 0.14
N ALA A 170 -5.62 2.51 -0.59
CA ALA A 170 -7.02 2.53 -0.20
C ALA A 170 -7.24 1.56 0.98
N HIS A 171 -7.43 2.12 2.17
CA HIS A 171 -7.45 1.33 3.42
C HIS A 171 -8.61 1.74 4.35
N PRO A 172 -9.33 0.79 4.94
CA PRO A 172 -10.33 1.08 5.97
C PRO A 172 -9.76 1.89 7.13
N GLY A 173 -10.56 2.83 7.65
CA GLY A 173 -10.09 3.76 8.68
C GLY A 173 -9.44 5.04 8.13
N PHE A 174 -9.34 5.17 6.80
CA PHE A 174 -8.84 6.37 6.10
C PHE A 174 -9.86 6.93 5.14
N VAL A 175 -9.71 8.22 4.77
CA VAL A 175 -10.67 8.88 3.87
C VAL A 175 -10.64 8.33 2.46
N VAL A 176 -9.51 7.73 2.04
CA VAL A 176 -9.41 6.95 0.80
C VAL A 176 -9.44 5.48 1.17
N TYR A 177 -10.53 4.78 0.83
CA TYR A 177 -10.76 3.38 1.15
C TYR A 177 -11.33 2.55 -0.01
N ASN A 178 -11.57 3.19 -1.18
CA ASN A 178 -12.03 2.54 -2.39
C ASN A 178 -11.60 3.32 -3.64
N ALA A 179 -11.95 2.83 -4.83
CA ALA A 179 -11.59 3.48 -6.10
C ALA A 179 -12.19 4.88 -6.25
N GLU A 180 -13.44 5.08 -5.83
CA GLU A 180 -14.12 6.37 -5.94
C GLU A 180 -13.41 7.45 -5.13
N THR A 181 -13.12 7.19 -3.85
CA THR A 181 -12.44 8.14 -2.99
C THR A 181 -10.99 8.39 -3.42
N ALA A 182 -10.31 7.38 -3.98
CA ALA A 182 -8.98 7.52 -4.56
C ALA A 182 -8.98 8.44 -5.80
N LEU A 183 -9.95 8.27 -6.70
CA LEU A 183 -10.09 9.11 -7.88
C LEU A 183 -10.51 10.54 -7.52
N LYS A 184 -11.37 10.72 -6.51
CA LYS A 184 -11.71 12.03 -5.95
C LYS A 184 -10.46 12.77 -5.47
N LEU A 185 -9.62 12.12 -4.68
CA LEU A 185 -8.37 12.69 -4.19
C LEU A 185 -7.43 13.07 -5.34
N ARG A 186 -7.20 12.14 -6.27
CA ARG A 186 -6.33 12.35 -7.42
C ARG A 186 -6.79 13.52 -8.30
N ALA A 187 -8.09 13.64 -8.56
CA ALA A 187 -8.65 14.72 -9.35
C ALA A 187 -8.34 16.10 -8.76
N ALA A 188 -8.35 16.22 -7.43
CA ALA A 188 -8.10 17.47 -6.73
C ALA A 188 -6.60 17.74 -6.46
N ALA A 189 -5.80 16.72 -6.20
CA ALA A 189 -4.40 16.85 -5.79
C ALA A 189 -3.38 16.71 -6.93
N GLY A 190 -3.83 16.26 -8.12
CA GLY A 190 -3.01 16.21 -9.33
C GLY A 190 -2.43 14.84 -9.66
N LYS A 191 -1.73 14.78 -10.80
CA LYS A 191 -1.29 13.53 -11.44
C LYS A 191 -0.15 12.79 -10.68
N SER A 192 0.54 13.47 -9.78
CA SER A 192 1.54 12.83 -8.90
C SER A 192 0.92 11.93 -7.83
N ILE A 193 -0.37 12.10 -7.54
CA ILE A 193 -1.14 11.25 -6.63
C ILE A 193 -1.77 10.11 -7.42
N GLY A 194 -1.57 8.88 -6.98
CA GLY A 194 -2.15 7.66 -7.52
C GLY A 194 -2.42 6.66 -6.41
N VAL A 195 -2.45 5.39 -6.74
CA VAL A 195 -2.90 4.33 -5.85
C VAL A 195 -1.82 3.26 -5.69
N ASN A 196 -1.56 2.86 -4.45
CA ASN A 196 -1.09 1.53 -4.12
C ASN A 196 -2.33 0.63 -4.03
N PHE A 197 -2.46 -0.28 -4.97
CA PHE A 197 -3.64 -1.13 -5.06
C PHE A 197 -3.43 -2.38 -4.20
N ASP A 198 -4.16 -2.46 -3.08
CA ASP A 198 -4.22 -3.63 -2.21
C ASP A 198 -5.63 -4.25 -2.27
N PRO A 199 -5.80 -5.42 -2.90
CA PRO A 199 -7.10 -6.05 -3.01
C PRO A 199 -7.63 -6.59 -1.67
N SER A 200 -6.79 -6.86 -0.69
CA SER A 200 -7.18 -7.46 0.58
C SER A 200 -8.18 -6.60 1.36
N HIS A 201 -8.05 -5.27 1.23
CA HIS A 201 -8.96 -4.31 1.85
C HIS A 201 -10.28 -4.17 1.10
N LEU A 202 -10.35 -4.62 -0.14
CA LEU A 202 -11.51 -4.47 -1.03
C LEU A 202 -12.37 -5.73 -1.11
N PHE A 203 -11.79 -6.91 -1.01
CA PHE A 203 -12.50 -8.19 -1.08
C PHE A 203 -13.65 -8.27 -0.08
N TRP A 204 -13.38 -7.97 1.20
CA TRP A 204 -14.39 -8.05 2.24
C TRP A 204 -15.45 -6.95 2.16
N GLN A 205 -15.17 -5.86 1.45
CA GLN A 205 -16.14 -4.80 1.15
C GLN A 205 -17.10 -5.20 0.01
N GLY A 206 -16.91 -6.36 -0.62
CA GLY A 206 -17.74 -6.81 -1.76
C GLY A 206 -17.38 -6.13 -3.09
N VAL A 207 -16.17 -5.57 -3.21
CA VAL A 207 -15.69 -4.93 -4.44
C VAL A 207 -15.27 -5.99 -5.45
N ASP A 208 -15.71 -5.84 -6.70
CA ASP A 208 -15.16 -6.58 -7.84
C ASP A 208 -13.78 -6.02 -8.17
N ILE A 209 -12.74 -6.81 -7.93
CA ILE A 209 -11.34 -6.36 -8.02
C ILE A 209 -10.95 -5.98 -9.46
N PRO A 210 -11.22 -6.79 -10.51
CA PRO A 210 -11.01 -6.40 -11.89
C PRO A 210 -11.73 -5.11 -12.30
N ALA A 211 -12.98 -4.91 -11.87
CA ALA A 211 -13.71 -3.67 -12.14
C ALA A 211 -13.05 -2.45 -11.46
N SER A 212 -12.63 -2.60 -10.22
CA SER A 212 -11.90 -1.55 -9.50
C SER A 212 -10.57 -1.19 -10.18
N ILE A 213 -9.79 -2.18 -10.62
CA ILE A 213 -8.54 -1.97 -11.38
C ILE A 213 -8.82 -1.19 -12.66
N ARG A 214 -9.85 -1.56 -13.42
CA ARG A 214 -10.24 -0.85 -14.66
C ARG A 214 -10.65 0.59 -14.39
N ALA A 215 -11.41 0.85 -13.32
CA ALA A 215 -11.82 2.19 -12.93
C ALA A 215 -10.61 3.08 -12.56
N LEU A 216 -9.63 2.53 -11.85
CA LEU A 216 -8.41 3.22 -11.45
C LEU A 216 -7.45 3.43 -12.64
N GLY A 217 -7.35 2.48 -13.56
CA GLY A 217 -6.54 2.60 -14.76
C GLY A 217 -5.09 3.01 -14.48
N HIS A 218 -4.61 4.00 -15.20
CA HIS A 218 -3.24 4.52 -15.05
C HIS A 218 -2.95 5.24 -13.73
N SER A 219 -3.90 5.33 -12.82
CA SER A 219 -3.66 5.86 -11.48
C SER A 219 -3.02 4.83 -10.54
N ILE A 220 -2.95 3.56 -10.91
CA ILE A 220 -2.27 2.53 -10.14
C ILE A 220 -0.76 2.69 -10.35
N PHE A 221 -0.03 3.06 -9.30
CA PHE A 221 1.41 3.27 -9.32
C PHE A 221 2.19 2.13 -8.68
N HIS A 222 1.56 1.42 -7.75
CA HIS A 222 2.11 0.26 -7.06
C HIS A 222 0.99 -0.72 -6.72
N VAL A 223 1.34 -1.96 -6.41
CA VAL A 223 0.38 -3.02 -6.06
C VAL A 223 0.92 -3.82 -4.89
N HIS A 224 0.11 -3.98 -3.85
CA HIS A 224 0.31 -4.98 -2.83
C HIS A 224 -0.39 -6.28 -3.19
N ALA A 225 0.34 -7.38 -3.12
CA ALA A 225 -0.24 -8.71 -3.11
C ALA A 225 -0.44 -9.13 -1.66
N LYS A 226 -1.62 -8.86 -1.17
CA LYS A 226 -2.14 -9.30 0.12
C LYS A 226 -3.54 -9.89 -0.09
N ASP A 227 -3.86 -10.94 0.59
CA ASP A 227 -5.13 -11.65 0.43
C ASP A 227 -5.99 -11.53 1.69
N SER A 228 -7.27 -11.83 1.57
CA SER A 228 -8.17 -11.94 2.71
C SER A 228 -9.17 -13.07 2.48
N ALA A 229 -9.57 -13.74 3.56
CA ALA A 229 -10.61 -14.76 3.54
C ALA A 229 -11.82 -14.32 4.35
N LEU A 230 -13.00 -14.58 3.82
CA LEU A 230 -14.28 -14.28 4.44
C LEU A 230 -14.75 -15.47 5.28
N ASP A 231 -15.12 -15.23 6.55
CA ASP A 231 -15.81 -16.23 7.36
C ASP A 231 -17.32 -16.12 7.15
N ARG A 232 -17.89 -17.06 6.41
CA ARG A 232 -19.29 -17.04 6.00
C ARG A 232 -20.26 -17.11 7.19
N GLU A 233 -19.91 -17.84 8.24
CA GLU A 233 -20.77 -17.97 9.43
C GLU A 233 -20.80 -16.69 10.24
N ASN A 234 -19.63 -16.07 10.46
CA ASN A 234 -19.54 -14.81 11.17
C ASN A 234 -20.19 -13.68 10.38
N ILE A 235 -20.01 -13.63 9.06
CA ILE A 235 -20.67 -12.67 8.17
C ILE A 235 -22.19 -12.84 8.19
N ALA A 236 -22.68 -14.07 8.14
CA ALA A 236 -24.12 -14.34 8.14
C ALA A 236 -24.81 -13.81 9.43
N ARG A 237 -24.08 -13.73 10.52
CA ARG A 237 -24.58 -13.20 11.81
C ARG A 237 -24.35 -11.71 12.02
N ASN A 238 -23.19 -11.20 11.60
CA ASN A 238 -22.69 -9.89 12.05
C ASN A 238 -22.38 -8.94 10.88
N GLY A 239 -22.43 -9.39 9.63
CA GLY A 239 -21.96 -8.61 8.49
C GLY A 239 -20.45 -8.53 8.42
N VAL A 240 -19.93 -7.61 7.60
CA VAL A 240 -18.49 -7.48 7.29
C VAL A 240 -17.78 -6.38 8.09
N LEU A 241 -18.53 -5.44 8.69
CA LEU A 241 -17.95 -4.41 9.55
C LEU A 241 -17.58 -5.04 10.90
N ASP A 242 -16.30 -5.12 11.17
CA ASP A 242 -15.77 -5.90 12.28
C ASP A 242 -14.72 -5.09 13.07
N ALA A 243 -15.03 -4.80 14.33
CA ALA A 243 -14.15 -4.08 15.26
C ALA A 243 -13.37 -5.01 16.21
N LYS A 244 -13.51 -6.35 16.06
CA LYS A 244 -12.76 -7.29 16.90
C LYS A 244 -11.27 -7.25 16.57
N THR A 245 -10.42 -7.46 17.59
CA THR A 245 -8.98 -7.46 17.37
C THR A 245 -8.56 -8.63 16.45
N TYR A 246 -7.46 -8.48 15.69
CA TYR A 246 -6.93 -9.55 14.85
C TYR A 246 -6.47 -10.80 15.62
N ARG A 247 -6.38 -10.72 16.96
CA ARG A 247 -6.11 -11.89 17.83
C ARG A 247 -7.33 -12.79 18.02
N GLN A 248 -8.55 -12.28 17.81
CA GLN A 248 -9.79 -13.03 17.92
C GLN A 248 -10.17 -13.70 16.59
N MET A 249 -9.22 -14.42 16.00
CA MET A 249 -9.29 -14.92 14.63
C MET A 249 -10.58 -15.71 14.33
N ALA A 250 -11.00 -16.59 15.23
CA ALA A 250 -12.18 -17.45 15.04
C ALA A 250 -13.52 -16.67 15.05
N ASP A 251 -13.54 -15.48 15.67
CA ASP A 251 -14.76 -14.67 15.81
C ASP A 251 -14.89 -13.58 14.75
N ARG A 252 -13.85 -13.35 13.95
CA ARG A 252 -13.83 -12.29 12.96
C ARG A 252 -14.60 -12.66 11.71
N SER A 253 -15.22 -11.66 11.09
CA SER A 253 -15.92 -11.81 9.81
C SER A 253 -14.98 -12.04 8.63
N TRP A 254 -13.74 -11.63 8.73
CA TRP A 254 -12.70 -11.82 7.72
C TRP A 254 -11.31 -11.72 8.35
N LEU A 255 -10.34 -12.35 7.71
CA LEU A 255 -8.93 -12.34 8.11
C LEU A 255 -8.04 -12.01 6.91
N PHE A 256 -6.93 -11.33 7.15
CA PHE A 256 -5.84 -11.32 6.18
C PHE A 256 -5.24 -12.71 6.05
N ARG A 257 -4.90 -13.08 4.83
CA ARG A 257 -4.34 -14.39 4.52
C ARG A 257 -3.14 -14.26 3.59
N THR A 258 -2.27 -15.21 3.68
CA THR A 258 -1.23 -15.44 2.66
C THR A 258 -1.87 -15.52 1.28
N VAL A 259 -1.25 -14.88 0.29
CA VAL A 259 -1.75 -14.88 -1.10
C VAL A 259 -1.98 -16.30 -1.61
N GLY A 260 -3.18 -16.54 -2.13
CA GLY A 260 -3.63 -17.85 -2.59
C GLY A 260 -4.38 -18.67 -1.54
N TRP A 261 -4.43 -18.21 -0.27
CA TRP A 261 -5.17 -18.87 0.81
C TRP A 261 -6.55 -18.24 1.08
N GLY A 262 -6.75 -17.01 0.65
CA GLY A 262 -8.07 -16.36 0.65
C GLY A 262 -8.78 -16.59 -0.68
N HIS A 263 -8.09 -16.30 -1.76
CA HIS A 263 -8.59 -16.42 -3.13
C HIS A 263 -7.64 -17.27 -3.97
N GLY A 264 -8.21 -18.16 -4.78
CA GLY A 264 -7.45 -19.10 -5.60
C GLY A 264 -6.87 -18.50 -6.87
N GLU A 265 -6.21 -19.37 -7.63
CA GLU A 265 -5.45 -19.03 -8.83
C GLU A 265 -6.25 -18.27 -9.89
N LEU A 266 -7.54 -18.61 -10.08
CA LEU A 266 -8.40 -17.95 -11.06
C LEU A 266 -8.57 -16.47 -10.74
N VAL A 267 -8.89 -16.12 -9.49
CA VAL A 267 -9.08 -14.72 -9.06
C VAL A 267 -7.79 -13.92 -9.22
N TRP A 268 -6.65 -14.49 -8.83
CA TRP A 268 -5.35 -13.81 -8.98
C TRP A 268 -4.92 -13.66 -10.43
N LYS A 269 -5.26 -14.61 -11.32
CA LYS A 269 -5.07 -14.47 -12.77
C LYS A 269 -5.94 -13.38 -13.38
N GLU A 270 -7.18 -13.22 -12.91
CA GLU A 270 -8.08 -12.14 -13.32
C GLU A 270 -7.53 -10.77 -12.88
N ILE A 271 -6.99 -10.67 -11.64
CA ILE A 271 -6.32 -9.46 -11.13
C ILE A 271 -5.11 -9.10 -11.99
N VAL A 272 -4.21 -10.06 -12.24
CA VAL A 272 -3.01 -9.84 -13.07
C VAL A 272 -3.39 -9.44 -14.50
N SER A 273 -4.42 -10.07 -15.06
CA SER A 273 -4.93 -9.74 -16.40
C SER A 273 -5.51 -8.32 -16.45
N ALA A 274 -6.31 -7.94 -15.44
CA ALA A 274 -6.86 -6.58 -15.35
C ALA A 274 -5.76 -5.52 -15.20
N LEU A 275 -4.75 -5.75 -14.37
CA LEU A 275 -3.59 -4.89 -14.22
C LEU A 275 -2.85 -4.72 -15.57
N ARG A 276 -2.64 -5.82 -16.29
CA ARG A 276 -2.01 -5.78 -17.61
C ARG A 276 -2.84 -4.99 -18.63
N MET A 277 -4.16 -5.17 -18.64
CA MET A 277 -5.07 -4.45 -19.54
C MET A 277 -5.07 -2.93 -19.32
N VAL A 278 -4.87 -2.46 -18.10
CA VAL A 278 -4.76 -1.02 -17.82
C VAL A 278 -3.32 -0.49 -17.98
N GLY A 279 -2.40 -1.29 -18.49
CA GLY A 279 -1.01 -0.90 -18.76
C GLY A 279 -0.10 -0.93 -17.54
N TYR A 280 -0.51 -1.56 -16.44
CA TYR A 280 0.38 -1.76 -15.30
C TYR A 280 1.40 -2.86 -15.59
N ASP A 281 2.68 -2.52 -15.54
CA ASP A 281 3.79 -3.45 -15.75
C ASP A 281 4.96 -3.17 -14.80
N TYR A 282 4.64 -2.96 -13.54
CA TYR A 282 5.64 -2.65 -12.52
C TYR A 282 5.77 -3.80 -11.51
N VAL A 283 5.88 -3.51 -10.24
CA VAL A 283 6.08 -4.51 -9.18
C VAL A 283 4.76 -4.85 -8.50
N ILE A 284 4.54 -6.14 -8.26
CA ILE A 284 3.54 -6.67 -7.35
C ILE A 284 4.30 -7.06 -6.07
N SER A 285 4.12 -6.30 -5.01
CA SER A 285 4.84 -6.42 -3.74
C SER A 285 4.04 -7.28 -2.76
N ILE A 286 4.59 -8.41 -2.34
CA ILE A 286 3.95 -9.28 -1.36
C ILE A 286 3.98 -8.58 0.00
N GLU A 287 2.80 -8.36 0.57
CA GLU A 287 2.62 -7.94 1.96
C GLU A 287 2.04 -9.10 2.77
N HIS A 288 2.69 -9.46 3.87
CA HIS A 288 2.30 -10.60 4.68
C HIS A 288 1.78 -10.18 6.04
N GLU A 289 0.49 -10.42 6.27
CA GLU A 289 -0.22 -10.17 7.54
C GLU A 289 -1.12 -11.35 7.94
N ASP A 290 -0.74 -12.58 7.58
CA ASP A 290 -1.50 -13.78 7.92
C ASP A 290 -1.16 -14.25 9.34
N ALA A 291 -2.14 -14.17 10.24
CA ALA A 291 -1.98 -14.64 11.62
C ALA A 291 -1.97 -16.17 11.75
N LEU A 292 -2.34 -16.91 10.69
CA LEU A 292 -2.38 -18.38 10.67
C LEU A 292 -1.13 -19.01 10.04
N ALA A 293 -0.20 -18.21 9.52
CA ALA A 293 1.04 -18.67 8.93
C ALA A 293 2.24 -17.92 9.52
N SER A 294 3.38 -18.60 9.63
CA SER A 294 4.61 -17.88 9.95
C SER A 294 5.04 -16.98 8.78
N VAL A 295 5.81 -15.94 9.10
CA VAL A 295 6.33 -15.01 8.07
C VAL A 295 7.10 -15.74 6.97
N ASP A 296 7.97 -16.66 7.34
CA ASP A 296 8.81 -17.37 6.36
C ASP A 296 7.98 -18.33 5.50
N GLU A 297 7.05 -19.08 6.09
CA GLU A 297 6.15 -20.01 5.37
C GLU A 297 5.18 -19.26 4.47
N GLY A 298 4.54 -18.19 4.97
CA GLY A 298 3.60 -17.40 4.21
C GLY A 298 4.24 -16.70 3.01
N LEU A 299 5.41 -16.09 3.19
CA LEU A 299 6.12 -15.45 2.09
C LEU A 299 6.62 -16.46 1.04
N GLU A 300 7.09 -17.63 1.45
CA GLU A 300 7.50 -18.67 0.51
C GLU A 300 6.31 -19.21 -0.29
N SER A 301 5.19 -19.45 0.38
CA SER A 301 3.94 -19.88 -0.25
C SER A 301 3.42 -18.83 -1.24
N ALA A 302 3.36 -17.56 -0.84
CA ALA A 302 2.91 -16.45 -1.69
C ALA A 302 3.83 -16.26 -2.91
N ALA A 303 5.14 -16.27 -2.73
CA ALA A 303 6.09 -16.13 -3.82
C ALA A 303 6.00 -17.28 -4.82
N LYS A 304 5.88 -18.52 -4.34
CA LYS A 304 5.69 -19.71 -5.19
C LYS A 304 4.39 -19.62 -5.98
N PHE A 305 3.29 -19.26 -5.33
CA PHE A 305 1.99 -19.09 -5.95
C PHE A 305 2.01 -18.00 -7.04
N LEU A 306 2.48 -16.79 -6.74
CA LEU A 306 2.50 -15.67 -7.66
C LEU A 306 3.48 -15.86 -8.83
N THR A 307 4.59 -16.56 -8.63
CA THR A 307 5.54 -16.84 -9.72
C THR A 307 4.91 -17.58 -10.88
N GLY A 308 3.88 -18.41 -10.63
CA GLY A 308 3.12 -19.13 -11.67
C GLY A 308 2.03 -18.28 -12.34
N ILE A 309 1.72 -17.09 -11.81
CA ILE A 309 0.58 -16.26 -12.23
C ILE A 309 1.04 -14.97 -12.92
N VAL A 310 2.11 -14.36 -12.44
CA VAL A 310 2.58 -13.06 -12.92
C VAL A 310 3.09 -13.14 -14.35
N LEU A 311 2.57 -12.27 -15.23
CA LEU A 311 3.04 -12.13 -16.60
C LEU A 311 4.35 -11.31 -16.61
N LYS A 312 5.47 -11.97 -16.92
CA LYS A 312 6.83 -11.39 -16.81
C LYS A 312 7.23 -10.59 -18.05
N GLU A 313 6.79 -11.04 -19.23
CA GLU A 313 7.10 -10.39 -20.49
C GLU A 313 6.08 -9.31 -20.85
N PRO A 314 6.46 -8.25 -21.57
CA PRO A 314 5.51 -7.27 -22.08
C PRO A 314 4.53 -7.94 -23.07
N PRO A 315 3.31 -7.38 -23.23
CA PRO A 315 2.39 -7.87 -24.25
C PRO A 315 2.98 -7.62 -25.64
N THR A 316 2.70 -8.54 -26.55
CA THR A 316 3.03 -8.41 -27.99
C THR A 316 1.79 -8.01 -28.77
N GLU A 317 1.98 -7.35 -29.93
CA GLU A 317 0.88 -7.11 -30.85
C GLU A 317 0.27 -8.44 -31.34
N PRO A 318 -1.07 -8.50 -31.51
CA PRO A 318 -1.70 -9.69 -32.02
C PRO A 318 -1.25 -9.98 -33.45
N TRP A 319 -0.51 -11.06 -33.65
CA TRP A 319 -0.02 -11.45 -34.99
C TRP A 319 -1.12 -11.94 -35.95
N TRP A 320 -2.31 -12.14 -35.46
CA TRP A 320 -3.48 -12.63 -36.20
C TRP A 320 -4.45 -11.52 -36.66
N THR A 321 -4.16 -10.23 -36.43
CA THR A 321 -5.01 -9.08 -36.82
C THR A 321 -4.47 -8.31 -38.00
#